data_65dddfe4509803db67f917f93787b430
#
_entry.id   65dddfe4509803db67f917f93787b430
#
_cell.length_a   1.000
_cell.length_b   1.000
_cell.length_c   1.000
_cell.angle_alpha   90.00
_cell.angle_beta   90.00
_cell.angle_gamma   90.00
#
_symmetry.space_group_name_H-M   'P 1'
#
loop_
_entity.id
_entity.type
_entity.pdbx_description
1 polymer ?
#
loop_
_entity_poly.entity_id
_entity_poly.type
_entity_poly.pdbx_seq_one_letter_code
_entity_poly.pdbx_strand_id
1 'polypeptide(L)'
;MNKKSISSIKELQDLLKDFLKDYDIEVFLFGSRATGKFTDTSDIDLAFLSNADISYILSMLREIIDNSNLVQKVDLIDLKNAPTLKDIVKREGIRWI
;
A
#
# COMPACT_ATOMS: atom_id res chain seq x y z
N MET A 1 11.84 -16.55 -17.72
CA MET A 1 11.65 -15.18 -17.54
C MET A 1 11.69 -14.77 -16.12
N ASN A 2 12.31 -13.72 -15.86
CA ASN A 2 12.52 -13.32 -14.51
C ASN A 2 11.35 -12.58 -13.94
N LYS A 3 10.91 -13.05 -12.79
CA LYS A 3 10.02 -12.32 -12.03
C LYS A 3 10.80 -11.34 -11.24
N LYS A 4 10.57 -10.09 -11.49
CA LYS A 4 11.27 -9.09 -10.78
C LYS A 4 10.75 -9.01 -9.37
N SER A 5 11.59 -9.28 -8.42
CA SER A 5 11.23 -9.17 -7.01
C SER A 5 11.51 -7.76 -6.54
N ILE A 6 10.54 -7.12 -5.87
CA ILE A 6 10.76 -5.76 -5.37
C ILE A 6 11.62 -5.80 -4.13
N SER A 7 12.46 -4.78 -3.97
CA SER A 7 13.35 -4.67 -2.83
C SER A 7 13.42 -3.26 -2.26
N SER A 8 12.67 -2.31 -2.82
CA SER A 8 12.67 -0.94 -2.33
C SER A 8 11.25 -0.38 -2.34
N ILE A 9 11.05 0.70 -1.58
CA ILE A 9 9.76 1.36 -1.50
C ILE A 9 9.36 1.93 -2.87
N LYS A 10 10.34 2.44 -3.61
CA LYS A 10 10.06 2.96 -4.95
C LYS A 10 9.55 1.86 -5.87
N GLU A 11 10.16 0.68 -5.79
CA GLU A 11 9.71 -0.46 -6.57
C GLU A 11 8.33 -0.92 -6.16
N LEU A 12 8.04 -0.86 -4.85
CA LEU A 12 6.70 -1.18 -4.36
C LEU A 12 5.67 -0.21 -4.93
N GLN A 13 6.00 1.07 -4.95
CA GLN A 13 5.10 2.09 -5.49
C GLN A 13 4.86 1.85 -6.98
N ASP A 14 5.91 1.53 -7.72
CA ASP A 14 5.78 1.25 -9.15
C ASP A 14 4.95 0.00 -9.41
N LEU A 15 5.14 -1.03 -8.59
CA LEU A 15 4.35 -2.25 -8.68
C LEU A 15 2.87 -1.95 -8.50
N LEU A 16 2.54 -1.16 -7.49
CA LEU A 16 1.14 -0.82 -7.22
C LEU A 16 0.52 -0.02 -8.35
N LYS A 17 1.26 0.93 -8.89
CA LYS A 17 0.76 1.72 -10.00
C LYS A 17 0.46 0.85 -11.21
N ASP A 18 1.34 -0.08 -11.50
CA ASP A 18 1.14 -0.97 -12.64
C ASP A 18 0.03 -1.98 -12.39
N PHE A 19 0.01 -2.56 -11.19
CA PHE A 19 -0.95 -3.60 -10.86
C PHE A 19 -2.38 -3.07 -10.80
N LEU A 20 -2.54 -1.81 -10.35
CA LEU A 20 -3.87 -1.22 -10.11
C LEU A 20 -4.31 -0.25 -11.21
N LYS A 21 -3.57 -0.17 -12.30
CA LYS A 21 -3.84 0.88 -13.30
C LYS A 21 -5.22 0.77 -13.93
N ASP A 22 -5.79 -0.44 -13.98
CA ASP A 22 -7.10 -0.66 -14.59
C ASP A 22 -8.23 -0.71 -13.58
N TYR A 23 -7.95 -0.38 -12.33
CA TYR A 23 -8.94 -0.42 -11.25
C TYR A 23 -9.19 0.97 -10.69
N ASP A 24 -10.39 1.19 -10.22
CA ASP A 24 -10.74 2.45 -9.58
C ASP A 24 -10.44 2.34 -8.08
N ILE A 25 -9.15 2.41 -7.76
CA ILE A 25 -8.66 2.25 -6.39
C ILE A 25 -7.68 3.36 -6.09
N GLU A 26 -7.87 4.06 -4.97
CA GLU A 26 -6.93 5.03 -4.48
C GLU A 26 -6.06 4.41 -3.41
N VAL A 27 -4.77 4.74 -3.40
CA VAL A 27 -3.83 4.21 -2.43
C VAL A 27 -3.11 5.38 -1.74
N PHE A 28 -3.07 5.30 -0.40
CA PHE A 28 -2.44 6.34 0.40
C PHE A 28 -1.39 5.71 1.32
N LEU A 29 -0.23 6.33 1.37
CA LEU A 29 0.76 6.03 2.41
C LEU A 29 0.36 6.79 3.65
N PHE A 30 0.28 6.12 4.80
CA PHE A 30 -0.08 6.81 6.04
C PHE A 30 0.81 6.31 7.18
N GLY A 31 0.53 6.75 8.41
CA GLY A 31 1.34 6.37 9.54
C GLY A 31 2.65 7.12 9.61
N SER A 32 3.66 6.53 10.24
CA SER A 32 4.92 7.24 10.52
C SER A 32 5.63 7.70 9.26
N ARG A 33 5.55 6.93 8.17
CA ARG A 33 6.24 7.31 6.94
C ARG A 33 5.58 8.51 6.26
N ALA A 34 4.30 8.72 6.49
CA ALA A 34 3.61 9.88 5.92
C ALA A 34 3.87 11.14 6.74
N THR A 35 4.09 10.99 8.05
CA THR A 35 4.29 12.15 8.94
C THR A 35 5.76 12.49 9.15
N GLY A 36 6.68 11.73 8.54
CA GLY A 36 8.10 12.00 8.66
C GLY A 36 8.76 11.45 9.90
N LYS A 37 8.04 10.72 10.72
CA LYS A 37 8.58 10.17 11.95
C LYS A 37 8.96 8.70 11.78
N PHE A 38 9.81 8.43 10.81
CA PHE A 38 10.16 7.05 10.49
C PHE A 38 11.65 6.86 10.40
N THR A 39 12.06 5.59 10.51
CA THR A 39 13.41 5.15 10.22
C THR A 39 13.36 4.21 9.02
N ASP A 40 14.53 3.76 8.58
CA ASP A 40 14.62 2.88 7.41
C ASP A 40 13.87 1.57 7.62
N THR A 41 13.68 1.14 8.86
CA THR A 41 13.03 -0.13 9.16
C THR A 41 11.59 0.02 9.59
N SER A 42 11.05 1.23 9.59
CA SER A 42 9.65 1.45 9.95
C SER A 42 8.71 0.76 8.98
N ASP A 43 7.56 0.31 9.49
CA ASP A 43 6.56 -0.32 8.66
C ASP A 43 6.04 0.64 7.59
N ILE A 44 5.59 0.06 6.49
CA ILE A 44 4.96 0.81 5.42
C ILE A 44 3.46 0.55 5.55
N ASP A 45 2.70 1.59 5.88
CA ASP A 45 1.25 1.48 6.06
C ASP A 45 0.54 2.05 4.84
N LEU A 46 -0.19 1.20 4.14
CA LEU A 46 -0.91 1.58 2.93
C LEU A 46 -2.41 1.39 3.13
N ALA A 47 -3.17 2.42 2.77
CA ALA A 47 -4.62 2.39 2.85
C ALA A 47 -5.20 2.41 1.45
N PHE A 48 -6.18 1.56 1.22
CA PHE A 48 -6.81 1.39 -0.08
C PHE A 48 -8.26 1.85 0.00
N LEU A 49 -8.66 2.71 -0.91
CA LEU A 49 -10.02 3.24 -0.96
C LEU A 49 -10.64 2.90 -2.30
N SER A 50 -11.79 2.19 -2.26
CA SER A 50 -12.52 1.82 -3.46
C SER A 50 -13.98 1.63 -3.10
N ASN A 51 -14.85 1.82 -4.09
CA ASN A 51 -16.27 1.53 -3.93
C ASN A 51 -16.59 0.07 -4.19
N ALA A 52 -15.64 -0.68 -4.71
CA ALA A 52 -15.83 -2.09 -5.02
C ALA A 52 -15.22 -2.95 -3.93
N ASP A 53 -15.55 -4.25 -3.96
CA ASP A 53 -14.92 -5.21 -3.09
C ASP A 53 -13.53 -5.53 -3.64
N ILE A 54 -12.50 -5.12 -2.90
CA ILE A 54 -11.12 -5.30 -3.35
C ILE A 54 -10.37 -6.33 -2.50
N SER A 55 -11.09 -7.16 -1.74
CA SER A 55 -10.42 -8.12 -0.87
C SER A 55 -9.57 -9.11 -1.66
N TYR A 56 -10.04 -9.55 -2.83
CA TYR A 56 -9.25 -10.44 -3.67
C TYR A 56 -7.95 -9.78 -4.15
N ILE A 57 -8.06 -8.51 -4.54
CA ILE A 57 -6.90 -7.75 -5.02
C ILE A 57 -5.89 -7.60 -3.89
N LEU A 58 -6.35 -7.28 -2.67
CA LEU A 58 -5.47 -7.13 -1.53
C LEU A 58 -4.81 -8.45 -1.16
N SER A 59 -5.52 -9.57 -1.30
CA SER A 59 -4.92 -10.87 -1.04
C SER A 59 -3.81 -11.18 -2.04
N MET A 60 -4.01 -10.85 -3.31
CA MET A 60 -2.97 -11.04 -4.32
C MET A 60 -1.76 -10.17 -4.04
N LEU A 61 -1.99 -8.91 -3.69
CA LEU A 61 -0.89 -8.00 -3.35
C LEU A 61 -0.14 -8.48 -2.11
N ARG A 62 -0.86 -8.97 -1.11
CA ARG A 62 -0.23 -9.50 0.10
C ARG A 62 0.73 -10.63 -0.25
N GLU A 63 0.30 -11.52 -1.12
CA GLU A 63 1.16 -12.63 -1.51
C GLU A 63 2.40 -12.16 -2.27
N ILE A 64 2.22 -11.23 -3.19
CA ILE A 64 3.34 -10.70 -3.96
C ILE A 64 4.36 -10.03 -3.05
N ILE A 65 3.87 -9.22 -2.11
CA ILE A 65 4.74 -8.46 -1.20
C ILE A 65 5.44 -9.41 -0.22
N ASP A 66 4.72 -10.40 0.31
CA ASP A 66 5.30 -11.34 1.26
C ASP A 66 6.40 -12.17 0.63
N ASN A 67 6.33 -12.39 -0.68
CA ASN A 67 7.36 -13.15 -1.39
C ASN A 67 8.43 -12.25 -2.00
N SER A 68 8.43 -10.97 -1.66
CA SER A 68 9.41 -10.04 -2.18
C SER A 68 10.64 -9.97 -1.28
N ASN A 69 11.64 -9.19 -1.72
CA ASN A 69 12.84 -8.95 -0.94
C ASN A 69 12.78 -7.66 -0.15
N LEU A 70 11.58 -7.09 -0.02
CA LEU A 70 11.40 -5.86 0.74
C LEU A 70 11.62 -6.15 2.23
N VAL A 71 12.50 -5.36 2.87
CA VAL A 71 12.84 -5.60 4.26
C VAL A 71 11.81 -5.03 5.23
N GLN A 72 11.08 -4.00 4.81
CA GLN A 72 10.08 -3.40 5.67
C GLN A 72 8.80 -4.22 5.64
N LYS A 73 8.13 -4.29 6.78
CA LYS A 73 6.80 -4.89 6.83
C LYS A 73 5.80 -3.93 6.18
N VAL A 74 4.89 -4.49 5.39
CA VAL A 74 3.87 -3.70 4.72
C VAL A 74 2.50 -4.11 5.24
N ASP A 75 1.75 -3.13 5.72
CA ASP A 75 0.38 -3.34 6.16
C ASP A 75 -0.57 -2.80 5.10
N LEU A 76 -1.52 -3.62 4.67
CA LEU A 76 -2.51 -3.25 3.67
C LEU A 76 -3.86 -3.12 4.37
N ILE A 77 -4.39 -1.90 4.37
CA ILE A 77 -5.65 -1.59 5.06
C ILE A 77 -6.72 -1.28 4.03
N ASP A 78 -7.83 -2.01 4.08
CA ASP A 78 -8.99 -1.70 3.26
C ASP A 78 -9.84 -0.70 4.04
N LEU A 79 -9.93 0.53 3.55
CA LEU A 79 -10.64 1.59 4.26
C LEU A 79 -12.14 1.32 4.35
N LYS A 80 -12.68 0.44 3.51
CA LYS A 80 -14.07 0.03 3.65
C LYS A 80 -14.31 -0.66 5.00
N ASN A 81 -13.32 -1.39 5.48
CA ASN A 81 -13.41 -2.11 6.74
C ASN A 81 -12.87 -1.32 7.92
N ALA A 82 -12.38 -0.12 7.69
CA ALA A 82 -11.82 0.75 8.72
C ALA A 82 -12.27 2.19 8.49
N PRO A 83 -13.57 2.46 8.55
CA PRO A 83 -14.08 3.79 8.20
C PRO A 83 -13.58 4.90 9.11
N THR A 84 -13.22 4.58 10.36
CA THR A 84 -12.70 5.58 11.27
C THR A 84 -11.34 6.10 10.87
N LEU A 85 -10.59 5.34 10.07
CA LEU A 85 -9.28 5.78 9.58
C LEU A 85 -9.37 6.66 8.34
N LYS A 86 -10.51 6.66 7.68
CA LYS A 86 -10.64 7.33 6.39
C LYS A 86 -10.30 8.82 6.47
N ASP A 87 -10.82 9.51 7.48
CA ASP A 87 -10.57 10.94 7.63
C ASP A 87 -9.12 11.22 7.96
N ILE A 88 -8.51 10.40 8.81
CA ILE A 88 -7.10 10.56 9.18
C ILE A 88 -6.23 10.34 7.95
N VAL A 89 -6.51 9.30 7.20
CA VAL A 89 -5.72 8.98 6.00
C VAL A 89 -5.83 10.09 4.97
N LYS A 90 -7.04 10.63 4.77
CA LYS A 90 -7.21 11.70 3.79
C LYS A 90 -6.54 13.00 4.23
N ARG A 91 -6.45 13.24 5.53
CA ARG A 91 -5.86 14.46 6.04
C ARG A 91 -4.33 14.37 6.13
N GLU A 92 -3.79 13.23 6.56
CA GLU A 92 -2.37 13.09 6.84
C GLU A 92 -1.63 12.17 5.88
N GLY A 93 -2.36 11.40 5.07
CA GLY A 93 -1.74 10.46 4.16
C GLY A 93 -1.14 11.12 2.93
N ILE A 94 -0.23 10.41 2.30
CA ILE A 94 0.37 10.83 1.05
C ILE A 94 -0.22 9.95 -0.04
N ARG A 95 -0.85 10.56 -1.01
CA ARG A 95 -1.49 9.80 -2.08
C ARG A 95 -0.45 9.23 -3.02
N TRP A 96 -0.49 7.92 -3.22
CA TRP A 96 0.38 7.23 -4.16
C TRP A 96 -0.32 7.01 -5.51
N ILE A 97 -1.63 6.76 -5.47
CA ILE A 97 -2.41 6.50 -6.67
C ILE A 97 -3.73 7.24 -6.63
#